data_fe27200e9e4e1dd193d9dce67bb41f1c
#
_entry.id   fe27200e9e4e1dd193d9dce67bb41f1c
#
_cell.length_a   1.000
_cell.length_b   1.000
_cell.length_c   1.000
_cell.angle_alpha   90.00
_cell.angle_beta   90.00
_cell.angle_gamma   90.00
#
_symmetry.space_group_name_H-M   'P 1'
#
loop_
_entity.id
_entity.type
_entity.pdbx_description
1 polymer ?
#
loop_
_entity_poly.entity_id
_entity_poly.type
_entity_poly.pdbx_seq_one_letter_code
_entity_poly.pdbx_strand_id
1 'polypeptide(L)' 'MGVQNKMNLQTAPIRTYLDSTVVPVLLQGLSALVKERPPNPTEFLATFLLQHDPQKNQ' A
#
# COMPACT_ATOMS: atom_id res chain seq x y z
N MET A 1 13.97 -8.88 2.72
CA MET A 1 13.26 -8.71 3.40
C MET A 1 12.86 -9.44 4.56
N GLY A 2 13.62 -9.61 5.47
CA GLY A 2 13.34 -10.26 6.68
C GLY A 2 12.41 -9.53 7.59
N VAL A 3 12.06 -8.39 7.17
CA VAL A 3 11.20 -7.61 7.99
C VAL A 3 9.89 -8.23 8.25
N GLN A 4 9.41 -9.01 7.34
CA GLN A 4 8.15 -9.60 7.51
C GLN A 4 8.05 -10.51 8.66
N ASN A 5 9.12 -11.12 9.02
CA ASN A 5 9.08 -12.06 10.11
C ASN A 5 8.80 -11.39 11.40
N LYS A 6 9.30 -10.21 11.59
CA LYS A 6 9.07 -9.55 12.83
C LYS A 6 7.67 -9.10 12.98
N MET A 7 7.04 -8.80 11.88
CA MET A 7 5.68 -8.35 11.96
C MET A 7 4.75 -9.42 12.43
N ASN A 8 5.11 -10.64 12.20
CA ASN A 8 4.25 -11.71 12.63
C ASN A 8 4.06 -11.81 14.11
N LEU A 9 4.98 -11.29 14.84
CA LEU A 9 4.90 -11.43 16.27
C LEU A 9 3.88 -10.55 16.90
N GLN A 10 3.51 -9.49 16.22
CA GLN A 10 2.54 -8.61 16.78
C GLN A 10 1.53 -8.29 15.78
N THR A 11 0.87 -9.29 15.31
CA THR A 11 0.05 -9.11 14.17
C THR A 11 -1.17 -8.30 14.39
N ALA A 12 -1.82 -8.45 15.52
CA ALA A 12 -3.10 -7.80 15.71
C ALA A 12 -3.02 -6.29 15.61
N PRO A 13 -2.19 -5.63 16.41
CA PRO A 13 -2.12 -4.19 16.31
C PRO A 13 -1.53 -3.72 15.00
N ILE A 14 -0.59 -4.45 14.44
CA ILE A 14 0.02 -4.06 13.20
C ILE A 14 -0.97 -4.14 12.07
N ARG A 15 -1.75 -5.20 12.03
CA ARG A 15 -2.72 -5.34 10.97
C ARG A 15 -3.79 -4.27 11.07
N THR A 16 -4.25 -3.98 12.25
CA THR A 16 -5.26 -2.94 12.41
C THR A 16 -4.73 -1.61 11.93
N TYR A 17 -3.49 -1.31 12.27
CA TYR A 17 -2.88 -0.07 11.84
C TYR A 17 -2.80 -0.01 10.32
N LEU A 18 -2.32 -1.06 9.69
CA LEU A 18 -2.17 -1.08 8.26
C LEU A 18 -3.51 -1.03 7.55
N ASP A 19 -4.50 -1.75 8.07
CA ASP A 19 -5.81 -1.77 7.46
C ASP A 19 -6.49 -0.43 7.50
N SER A 20 -6.18 0.36 8.50
CA SER A 20 -6.82 1.66 8.58
C SER A 20 -6.02 2.75 7.92
N THR A 21 -4.79 2.50 7.53
CA THR A 21 -3.97 3.54 6.94
C THR A 21 -3.68 3.30 5.47
N VAL A 22 -3.03 2.22 5.13
CA VAL A 22 -2.55 2.07 3.77
C VAL A 22 -3.22 0.98 2.97
N VAL A 23 -3.77 -0.03 3.60
CA VAL A 23 -4.33 -1.14 2.84
C VAL A 23 -5.43 -0.69 1.91
N PRO A 24 -6.36 0.18 2.31
CA PRO A 24 -7.41 0.58 1.37
C PRO A 24 -6.86 1.24 0.11
N VAL A 25 -5.90 2.15 0.28
CA VAL A 25 -5.36 2.83 -0.90
C VAL A 25 -4.45 1.89 -1.67
N LEU A 26 -3.78 0.97 -0.99
CA LEU A 26 -2.95 0.02 -1.67
C LEU A 26 -3.76 -0.90 -2.56
N LEU A 27 -4.91 -1.35 -2.09
CA LEU A 27 -5.76 -2.21 -2.90
C LEU A 27 -6.25 -1.49 -4.13
N GLN A 28 -6.57 -0.22 -4.01
CA GLN A 28 -6.97 0.55 -5.16
C GLN A 28 -5.82 0.68 -6.15
N GLY A 29 -4.63 0.91 -5.63
CA GLY A 29 -3.47 1.03 -6.49
C GLY A 29 -3.16 -0.26 -7.22
N LEU A 30 -3.28 -1.38 -6.53
CA LEU A 30 -3.01 -2.66 -7.16
C LEU A 30 -4.05 -2.96 -8.23
N SER A 31 -5.29 -2.61 -7.98
CA SER A 31 -6.32 -2.80 -8.96
C SER A 31 -6.05 -1.99 -10.21
N ALA A 32 -5.65 -0.74 -10.04
CA ALA A 32 -5.31 0.10 -11.17
C ALA A 32 -4.08 -0.43 -11.90
N LEU A 33 -3.14 -0.94 -11.15
CA LEU A 33 -1.91 -1.46 -11.73
C LEU A 33 -2.20 -2.63 -12.67
N VAL A 34 -3.04 -3.55 -12.26
CA VAL A 34 -3.31 -4.70 -13.11
C VAL A 34 -4.10 -4.31 -14.34
N LYS A 35 -4.90 -3.26 -14.27
CA LYS A 35 -5.62 -2.83 -15.42
C LYS A 35 -4.72 -2.16 -16.43
N GLU A 36 -3.81 -1.33 -15.94
CA GLU A 36 -2.95 -0.58 -16.81
C GLU A 36 -1.73 -1.35 -17.27
N ARG A 37 -1.24 -2.21 -16.45
CA ARG A 37 -0.03 -2.99 -16.72
C ARG A 37 1.05 -2.14 -17.33
N PRO A 38 1.46 -1.08 -16.62
CA PRO A 38 2.44 -0.16 -17.19
C PRO A 38 3.84 -0.79 -17.25
N PRO A 39 4.72 -0.24 -18.03
CA PRO A 39 6.08 -0.76 -18.11
C PRO A 39 6.86 -0.56 -16.81
N ASN A 40 6.46 0.43 -16.01
CA ASN A 40 7.13 0.67 -14.75
C ASN A 40 6.15 0.46 -13.62
N PRO A 41 5.89 -0.77 -13.23
CA PRO A 41 4.84 -1.03 -12.24
C PRO A 41 5.13 -0.45 -10.88
N THR A 42 6.38 -0.49 -10.46
CA THR A 42 6.71 0.04 -9.15
C THR A 42 6.53 1.54 -9.10
N GLU A 43 6.97 2.22 -10.12
CA GLU A 43 6.84 3.65 -10.17
C GLU A 43 5.38 4.04 -10.29
N PHE A 44 4.62 3.30 -11.07
CA PHE A 44 3.21 3.56 -11.21
C PHE A 44 2.52 3.46 -9.84
N LEU A 45 2.80 2.40 -9.12
CA LEU A 45 2.16 2.19 -7.84
C LEU A 45 2.59 3.27 -6.85
N ALA A 46 3.85 3.62 -6.84
CA ALA A 46 4.32 4.64 -5.92
C ALA A 46 3.64 5.97 -6.19
N THR A 47 3.51 6.34 -7.44
CA THR A 47 2.85 7.57 -7.81
C THR A 47 1.38 7.53 -7.42
N PHE A 48 0.75 6.39 -7.66
CA PHE A 48 -0.64 6.25 -7.30
C PHE A 48 -0.83 6.47 -5.80
N LEU A 49 0.01 5.85 -5.01
CA LEU A 49 -0.11 5.96 -3.57
C LEU A 49 0.10 7.40 -3.10
N LEU A 50 1.04 8.09 -3.69
CA LEU A 50 1.27 9.46 -3.31
C LEU A 50 0.12 10.37 -3.69
N GLN A 51 -0.48 10.11 -4.83
CA GLN A 51 -1.58 10.94 -5.27
C GLN A 51 -2.86 10.68 -4.51
N HIS A 52 -3.02 9.49 -3.98
CA HIS A 52 -4.23 9.14 -3.27
C HIS A 52 -4.02 8.99 -1.78
N ASP A 53 -2.93 9.52 -1.30
CA ASP A 53 -2.61 9.45 0.11
C ASP A 53 -3.63 10.23 0.92
N PRO A 54 -4.38 9.60 1.79
CA PRO A 54 -5.40 10.30 2.52
C PRO A 54 -4.87 11.33 3.49
N GLN A 55 -3.58 11.22 3.85
CA GLN A 55 -3.04 12.17 4.73
C GLN A 55 -2.33 13.28 4.06
N LYS A 56 -2.18 13.23 2.77
CA LYS A 56 -1.43 14.19 2.10
C LYS A 56 -2.12 15.45 1.86
N ASN A 57 -3.38 15.48 1.76
CA ASN A 57 -4.05 16.58 1.46
C ASN A 57 -4.43 17.38 2.47
N GLN A 58 -3.77 17.67 3.33
CA GLN A 58 -4.21 18.45 4.38
C GLN A 58 -3.85 19.82 4.29
#